data_ca741443480d3df697da0c8870bb1dca
#
_entry.id   ca741443480d3df697da0c8870bb1dca
#
_cell.length_a   1.000
_cell.length_b   1.000
_cell.length_c   1.000
_cell.angle_alpha   90.00
_cell.angle_beta   90.00
_cell.angle_gamma   90.00
#
_symmetry.space_group_name_H-M   'P 1'
#
loop_
_entity.id
_entity.type
_entity.pdbx_description
1 polymer ?
#
loop_
_entity_poly.entity_id
_entity_poly.type
_entity_poly.pdbx_seq_one_letter_code
_entity_poly.pdbx_strand_id
1 'polypeptide(L)'
;MNLPKLQKLFIEADNEALLETKTVSAYTGLSISWFNNKAVYGDGIPYTKLINKRLYKKADVLAWLKENSQKVNTTSEYKNVSEVIHD
;
A
#
# COMPACT_ATOMS: atom_id res chain seq x y z
N MET A 1 4.06 2.00 -17.25
CA MET A 1 3.18 2.45 -16.18
C MET A 1 3.71 3.74 -15.60
N ASN A 2 2.83 4.70 -15.39
CA ASN A 2 3.25 6.01 -14.88
C ASN A 2 2.94 6.10 -13.40
N LEU A 3 3.96 5.89 -12.57
CA LEU A 3 3.77 5.88 -11.12
C LEU A 3 3.19 7.18 -10.55
N PRO A 4 3.69 8.36 -10.93
CA PRO A 4 3.10 9.58 -10.41
C PRO A 4 1.62 9.73 -10.77
N LYS A 5 1.24 9.30 -11.95
CA LYS A 5 -0.14 9.38 -12.38
C LYS A 5 -1.03 8.43 -11.58
N LEU A 6 -0.55 7.21 -11.32
CA LEU A 6 -1.29 6.24 -10.53
C LEU A 6 -1.40 6.67 -9.07
N GLN A 7 -0.34 7.24 -8.52
CA GLN A 7 -0.37 7.77 -7.17
C GLN A 7 -1.40 8.89 -7.05
N LYS A 8 -1.46 9.76 -8.05
CA LYS A 8 -2.42 10.85 -8.05
C LYS A 8 -3.85 10.32 -8.14
N LEU A 9 -4.05 9.28 -8.95
CA LEU A 9 -5.35 8.65 -9.04
C LEU A 9 -5.83 8.16 -7.68
N PHE A 10 -4.95 7.54 -6.93
CA PHE A 10 -5.29 7.06 -5.59
C PHE A 10 -5.62 8.24 -4.67
N ILE A 11 -4.78 9.25 -4.69
CA ILE A 11 -4.93 10.39 -3.78
C ILE A 11 -6.24 11.12 -4.03
N GLU A 12 -6.62 11.27 -5.29
CA GLU A 12 -7.82 12.02 -5.65
C GLU A 12 -9.10 11.21 -5.61
N ALA A 13 -9.01 9.91 -5.44
CA ALA A 13 -10.20 9.05 -5.44
C ALA A 13 -11.00 9.25 -4.15
N ASP A 14 -12.30 8.99 -4.23
CA ASP A 14 -13.14 8.99 -3.04
C ASP A 14 -12.77 7.82 -2.15
N ASN A 15 -13.05 7.95 -0.85
CA ASN A 15 -12.77 6.86 0.08
C ASN A 15 -13.52 5.58 -0.26
N GLU A 16 -14.67 5.70 -0.91
CA GLU A 16 -15.46 4.53 -1.29
C GLU A 16 -15.08 3.98 -2.66
N ALA A 17 -14.16 4.62 -3.36
CA ALA A 17 -13.78 4.19 -4.70
C ALA A 17 -13.06 2.85 -4.65
N LEU A 18 -13.32 2.01 -5.65
CA LEU A 18 -12.63 0.74 -5.80
C LEU A 18 -11.52 0.92 -6.81
N LEU A 19 -10.30 0.57 -6.42
CA LEU A 19 -9.10 0.85 -7.20
C LEU A 19 -8.37 -0.44 -7.55
N GLU A 20 -7.75 -0.45 -8.70
CA GLU A 20 -7.01 -1.63 -9.16
C GLU A 20 -5.71 -1.82 -8.40
N THR A 21 -5.21 -3.03 -8.42
CA THR A 21 -3.98 -3.38 -7.71
C THR A 21 -2.82 -2.47 -8.09
N LYS A 22 -2.67 -2.15 -9.38
CA LYS A 22 -1.55 -1.32 -9.82
C LYS A 22 -1.62 0.09 -9.21
N THR A 23 -2.82 0.61 -9.04
CA THR A 23 -3.00 1.94 -8.45
C THR A 23 -2.63 1.92 -6.96
N VAL A 24 -3.09 0.89 -6.26
CA VAL A 24 -2.79 0.74 -4.84
C VAL A 24 -1.29 0.46 -4.64
N SER A 25 -0.72 -0.35 -5.49
CA SER A 25 0.71 -0.64 -5.46
C SER A 25 1.53 0.64 -5.62
N ALA A 26 1.15 1.50 -6.57
CA ALA A 26 1.86 2.75 -6.79
C ALA A 26 1.80 3.67 -5.57
N TYR A 27 0.66 3.70 -4.90
CA TYR A 27 0.51 4.57 -3.74
C TYR A 27 1.24 4.02 -2.52
N THR A 28 1.11 2.73 -2.26
CA THR A 28 1.65 2.14 -1.03
C THR A 28 3.14 1.82 -1.13
N GLY A 29 3.65 1.67 -2.33
CA GLY A 29 5.03 1.21 -2.51
C GLY A 29 5.20 -0.29 -2.40
N LEU A 30 4.12 -1.03 -2.18
CA LEU A 30 4.18 -2.47 -2.11
C LEU A 30 4.07 -3.05 -3.51
N SER A 31 4.81 -4.12 -3.80
CA SER A 31 4.87 -4.66 -5.15
C SER A 31 3.59 -5.38 -5.54
N ILE A 32 3.35 -5.52 -6.83
CA ILE A 32 2.23 -6.31 -7.31
C ILE A 32 2.33 -7.76 -6.80
N SER A 33 3.55 -8.29 -6.76
CA SER A 33 3.77 -9.61 -6.21
C SER A 33 3.32 -9.73 -4.77
N TRP A 34 3.55 -8.69 -3.99
CA TRP A 34 3.12 -8.68 -2.59
C TRP A 34 1.59 -8.83 -2.52
N PHE A 35 0.87 -8.07 -3.35
CA PHE A 35 -0.59 -8.17 -3.36
C PHE A 35 -1.07 -9.55 -3.81
N ASN A 36 -0.42 -10.10 -4.82
CA ASN A 36 -0.78 -11.43 -5.30
C ASN A 36 -0.58 -12.49 -4.23
N ASN A 37 0.55 -12.43 -3.54
CA ASN A 37 0.85 -13.40 -2.49
C ASN A 37 -0.12 -13.28 -1.32
N LYS A 38 -0.43 -12.05 -0.91
CA LYS A 38 -1.34 -11.86 0.21
C LYS A 38 -2.76 -12.33 -0.13
N ALA A 39 -3.17 -12.16 -1.39
CA ALA A 39 -4.47 -12.64 -1.81
C ALA A 39 -4.55 -14.17 -1.74
N VAL A 40 -3.48 -14.85 -2.12
CA VAL A 40 -3.42 -16.31 -2.06
C VAL A 40 -3.51 -16.80 -0.62
N TYR A 41 -2.80 -16.16 0.29
CA TYR A 41 -2.79 -16.59 1.66
C TYR A 41 -3.97 -16.06 2.48
N GLY A 42 -4.75 -15.17 1.91
CA GLY A 42 -5.93 -14.67 2.60
C GLY A 42 -5.66 -13.63 3.64
N ASP A 43 -4.50 -13.00 3.61
CA ASP A 43 -4.21 -11.91 4.54
C ASP A 43 -3.83 -10.66 3.76
N GLY A 44 -3.55 -9.56 4.44
CA GLY A 44 -3.23 -8.30 3.78
C GLY A 44 -4.46 -7.41 3.71
N ILE A 45 -4.48 -6.54 2.71
CA ILE A 45 -5.55 -5.55 2.60
C ILE A 45 -6.83 -6.20 2.07
N PRO A 46 -7.98 -5.96 2.70
CA PRO A 46 -9.24 -6.49 2.20
C PRO A 46 -9.53 -6.00 0.78
N TYR A 47 -10.13 -6.85 -0.03
CA TYR A 47 -10.43 -6.48 -1.41
C TYR A 47 -11.75 -7.09 -1.86
N THR A 48 -12.28 -6.56 -2.96
CA THR A 48 -13.46 -7.08 -3.61
C THR A 48 -13.04 -7.77 -4.90
N LYS A 49 -13.45 -8.98 -5.09
CA LYS A 49 -13.15 -9.70 -6.32
C LYS A 49 -14.29 -9.49 -7.30
N LEU A 50 -13.95 -8.96 -8.47
CA LEU A 50 -14.94 -8.72 -9.50
C LEU A 50 -14.49 -9.44 -10.76
N ILE A 51 -15.10 -10.58 -11.04
CA ILE A 51 -14.75 -11.43 -12.16
C ILE A 51 -13.26 -11.81 -12.10
N ASN A 52 -12.43 -11.18 -12.92
CA ASN A 52 -11.00 -11.49 -12.95
C ASN A 52 -10.14 -10.46 -12.28
N LYS A 53 -10.75 -9.49 -11.59
CA LYS A 53 -10.00 -8.39 -11.01
C LYS A 53 -10.15 -8.35 -9.51
N ARG A 54 -9.13 -7.88 -8.85
CA ARG A 54 -9.22 -7.50 -7.45
C ARG A 54 -9.26 -6.00 -7.39
N LEU A 55 -10.23 -5.48 -6.64
CA LEU A 55 -10.38 -4.05 -6.47
C LEU A 55 -10.32 -3.73 -4.99
N TYR A 56 -9.63 -2.68 -4.65
CA TYR A 56 -9.39 -2.32 -3.26
C TYR A 56 -10.10 -1.00 -2.97
N LYS A 57 -10.92 -0.98 -1.93
CA LYS A 57 -11.57 0.26 -1.54
C LYS A 57 -10.52 1.16 -0.91
N LYS A 58 -10.48 2.43 -1.31
CA LYS A 58 -9.48 3.35 -0.79
C LYS A 58 -9.51 3.41 0.75
N ALA A 59 -10.69 3.45 1.35
CA ALA A 59 -10.82 3.51 2.81
C ALA A 59 -10.17 2.29 3.47
N ASP A 60 -10.33 1.11 2.86
CA ASP A 60 -9.74 -0.11 3.42
C ASP A 60 -8.22 -0.09 3.33
N VAL A 61 -7.70 0.45 2.24
CA VAL A 61 -6.25 0.58 2.07
C VAL A 61 -5.68 1.51 3.14
N LEU A 62 -6.33 2.65 3.33
CA LEU A 62 -5.86 3.62 4.32
C LEU A 62 -5.95 3.08 5.74
N ALA A 63 -7.02 2.36 6.05
CA ALA A 63 -7.18 1.75 7.37
C ALA A 63 -6.10 0.70 7.62
N TRP A 64 -5.83 -0.13 6.61
CA TRP A 64 -4.80 -1.17 6.75
C TRP A 64 -3.42 -0.56 6.95
N LEU A 65 -3.11 0.51 6.19
CA LEU A 65 -1.84 1.18 6.34
C LEU A 65 -1.69 1.77 7.74
N LYS A 66 -2.77 2.35 8.26
CA LYS A 66 -2.72 2.92 9.59
C LYS A 66 -2.48 1.85 10.65
N GLU A 67 -3.13 0.71 10.50
CA GLU A 67 -3.00 -0.37 11.47
C GLU A 67 -1.66 -1.09 11.40
N ASN A 68 -1.05 -1.08 10.24
CA ASN A 68 0.17 -1.83 10.02
C ASN A 68 1.41 -0.96 9.87
N SER A 69 1.26 0.36 10.04
CA SER A 69 2.41 1.23 10.01
C SER A 69 3.02 1.32 11.38
N GLN A 70 4.32 1.47 11.40
CA GLN A 70 5.02 1.64 12.65
C GLN A 70 5.86 2.89 12.54
N LYS A 71 5.58 3.85 13.41
CA LYS A 71 6.36 5.06 13.41
C LYS A 71 7.64 4.84 14.19
N VAL A 72 8.75 4.98 13.53
CA VAL A 72 10.04 4.73 14.16
C VAL A 72 10.70 6.07 14.47
N ASN A 73 11.17 6.21 15.69
CA ASN A 73 11.91 7.39 16.10
C ASN A 73 13.35 7.22 15.70
N THR A 74 13.74 7.86 14.59
CA THR A 74 15.04 7.60 14.04
C THR A 74 16.15 8.36 14.72
N THR A 75 15.82 9.25 15.59
CA THR A 75 16.84 10.03 16.24
C THR A 75 17.82 9.18 16.99
N SER A 76 17.35 8.18 17.66
CA SER A 76 18.23 7.32 18.39
C SER A 76 18.42 6.01 17.72
N GLU A 77 17.57 5.63 16.83
CA GLU A 77 17.65 4.34 16.27
C GLU A 77 18.38 4.25 15.05
N TYR A 78 18.44 5.35 14.26
CA TYR A 78 19.02 5.28 13.07
C TYR A 78 20.36 5.27 13.13
N LYS A 79 20.89 5.63 14.08
CA LYS A 79 22.18 5.71 14.08
C LYS A 79 22.74 4.48 14.09
N ASN A 80 22.14 3.79 14.02
CA ASN A 80 22.59 2.58 13.93
C ASN A 80 22.19 2.01 12.76
N VAL A 81 21.98 2.69 12.30
CA VAL A 81 21.63 2.26 11.38
C VAL A 81 21.81 2.52 10.38
N SER A 82 21.82 3.35 10.36
CA SER A 82 22.14 3.92 9.94
C SER A 82 22.34 3.91 9.31
N GLU A 83 22.25 4.25 9.41
CA GLU A 83 22.52 4.61 9.51
C GLU A 83 22.32 4.25 8.90
N VAL A 84 22.21 4.34 8.76
CA VAL A 84 22.25 4.38 8.83
C VAL A 84 22.09 4.23 7.99
N ILE A 85 21.77 4.47 7.86
CA ILE A 85 21.93 4.76 7.85
C ILE A 85 22.06 4.79 7.26
N HIS A 86 21.86 5.34 7.18
CA HIS A 86 22.34 5.74 7.40
C HIS A 86 22.26 5.51 7.02
N ASP A 87 21.90 5.91 7.17
CA ASP A 87 22.16 6.07 7.51
C ASP A 87 22.25 5.86 7.26
#